data_711edc19c48cb3592f57804b7d586b58
#
_entry.id   711edc19c48cb3592f57804b7d586b58
#
_cell.length_a   1.000
_cell.length_b   1.000
_cell.length_c   1.000
_cell.angle_alpha   90.00
_cell.angle_beta   90.00
_cell.angle_gamma   90.00
#
_symmetry.space_group_name_H-M   'P 1'
#
loop_
_entity.id
_entity.type
_entity.pdbx_description
1 polymer ?
#
loop_
_entity_poly.entity_id
_entity_poly.type
_entity_poly.pdbx_seq_one_letter_code
_entity_poly.pdbx_strand_id
1 'polypeptide(L)'
;LSQFMDQNNPLAELTHKRRLSALGPGGLNRDRASFEVRDVHYSHYSRICPIETPEGPNIGLIGSLATYARINEYGFIEAPYRRVDKEHRRVTNEHVYMTADEEDLYRIATATEPLDENNCFVNDMITVREVTEYVQVPGDQVDFIDVSPRQVVSIATGMIPFLENDDATRALM
;
A
#
# COMPACT_ATOMS: atom_id res chain seq x y z
N LEU A 1 6.46 25.79 -4.09
CA LEU A 1 6.42 24.33 -3.89
C LEU A 1 7.16 23.87 -2.64
N SER A 2 8.26 24.54 -2.28
CA SER A 2 8.97 24.17 -1.05
C SER A 2 8.20 24.61 0.19
N GLN A 3 8.29 23.80 1.25
CA GLN A 3 7.64 24.06 2.52
C GLN A 3 8.66 23.97 3.66
N PHE A 4 8.40 24.70 4.74
CA PHE A 4 9.14 24.50 5.99
C PHE A 4 8.89 23.07 6.49
N MET A 5 9.98 22.35 6.78
CA MET A 5 9.89 20.98 7.29
C MET A 5 9.42 20.98 8.74
N ASP A 6 8.48 20.10 9.07
CA ASP A 6 8.08 19.85 10.45
C ASP A 6 9.24 19.20 11.20
N GLN A 7 9.70 19.82 12.28
CA GLN A 7 10.88 19.39 13.05
C GLN A 7 10.59 19.18 14.54
N ASN A 8 9.36 18.92 14.91
CA ASN A 8 8.98 18.70 16.32
C ASN A 8 9.62 17.41 16.88
N ASN A 9 9.76 16.39 16.04
CA ASN A 9 10.39 15.12 16.35
C ASN A 9 10.83 14.41 15.06
N PRO A 10 11.67 13.35 15.14
CA PRO A 10 12.10 12.63 13.93
C PRO A 10 10.98 12.01 13.09
N LEU A 11 9.90 11.56 13.72
CA LEU A 11 8.73 11.01 13.00
C LEU A 11 8.02 12.08 12.18
N ALA A 12 7.87 13.30 12.71
CA ALA A 12 7.27 14.42 11.99
C ALA A 12 8.09 14.80 10.75
N GLU A 13 9.40 14.80 10.84
CA GLU A 13 10.30 15.03 9.71
C GLU A 13 10.14 13.96 8.63
N LEU A 14 10.15 12.69 9.03
CA LEU A 14 10.04 11.57 8.11
C LEU A 14 8.68 11.55 7.39
N THR A 15 7.59 11.75 8.11
CA THR A 15 6.25 11.79 7.52
C THR A 15 6.06 12.98 6.59
N HIS A 16 6.64 14.12 6.91
CA HIS A 16 6.60 15.30 6.03
C HIS A 16 7.32 15.04 4.70
N LYS A 17 8.48 14.39 4.73
CA LYS A 17 9.25 14.04 3.53
C LYS A 17 8.53 13.01 2.62
N ARG A 18 7.63 12.22 3.17
CA ARG A 18 6.88 11.18 2.46
C ARG A 18 5.45 11.61 2.11
N ARG A 19 5.13 12.89 2.26
CA ARG A 19 3.80 13.42 1.98
C ARG A 19 3.56 13.59 0.49
N LEU A 20 2.36 13.22 0.05
CA LEU A 20 1.86 13.39 -1.31
C LEU A 20 0.74 14.42 -1.31
N SER A 21 0.75 15.32 -2.28
CA SER A 21 -0.29 16.34 -2.43
C SER A 21 -0.84 16.33 -3.85
N ALA A 22 -2.15 16.32 -3.96
CA ALA A 22 -2.85 16.51 -5.24
C ALA A 22 -3.03 17.99 -5.60
N LEU A 23 -2.68 18.88 -4.69
CA LEU A 23 -2.81 20.33 -4.85
C LEU A 23 -1.55 20.96 -5.47
N GLY A 24 -1.65 22.20 -5.88
CA GLY A 24 -0.52 22.99 -6.38
C GLY A 24 -0.53 23.18 -7.89
N PRO A 25 0.55 23.74 -8.47
CA PRO A 25 0.65 23.98 -9.91
C PRO A 25 0.54 22.70 -10.73
N GLY A 26 -0.41 22.67 -11.68
CA GLY A 26 -0.72 21.47 -12.47
C GLY A 26 -1.57 20.42 -11.76
N GLY A 27 -1.93 20.64 -10.49
CA GLY A 27 -2.78 19.76 -9.69
C GLY A 27 -4.23 20.23 -9.60
N LEU A 28 -4.94 19.67 -8.61
CA LEU A 28 -6.34 19.98 -8.35
C LEU A 28 -6.49 21.27 -7.56
N ASN A 29 -7.66 21.90 -7.71
CA ASN A 29 -8.11 22.99 -6.84
C ASN A 29 -9.02 22.39 -5.76
N ARG A 30 -8.80 22.77 -4.50
CA ARG A 30 -9.57 22.29 -3.33
C ARG A 30 -11.07 22.45 -3.51
N ASP A 31 -11.51 23.60 -4.02
CA ASP A 31 -12.93 23.92 -4.17
C ASP A 31 -13.62 23.16 -5.30
N ARG A 32 -12.84 22.62 -6.23
CA ARG A 32 -13.34 21.88 -7.40
C ARG A 32 -13.12 20.35 -7.29
N ALA A 33 -12.48 19.91 -6.22
CA ALA A 33 -12.26 18.49 -6.00
C ALA A 33 -13.56 17.78 -5.61
N SER A 34 -13.97 16.80 -6.42
CA SER A 34 -15.13 15.95 -6.16
C SER A 34 -14.82 14.88 -5.10
N PHE A 35 -15.85 14.15 -4.67
CA PHE A 35 -15.67 13.01 -3.77
C PHE A 35 -14.83 11.89 -4.41
N GLU A 36 -14.96 11.66 -5.70
CA GLU A 36 -14.23 10.60 -6.41
C GLU A 36 -12.72 10.73 -6.31
N VAL A 37 -12.19 11.97 -6.42
CA VAL A 37 -10.74 12.21 -6.32
C VAL A 37 -10.22 12.15 -4.89
N ARG A 38 -11.08 12.16 -3.90
CA ARG A 38 -10.78 12.07 -2.47
C ARG A 38 -10.88 10.64 -1.93
N ASP A 39 -11.51 9.75 -2.70
CA ASP A 39 -11.70 8.35 -2.31
C ASP A 39 -10.42 7.53 -2.45
N VAL A 40 -10.39 6.42 -1.72
CA VAL A 40 -9.34 5.41 -1.86
C VAL A 40 -9.64 4.57 -3.10
N HIS A 41 -8.71 4.60 -4.05
CA HIS A 41 -8.76 3.79 -5.26
C HIS A 41 -8.00 2.48 -5.05
N TYR A 42 -8.35 1.39 -5.75
CA TYR A 42 -7.65 0.12 -5.59
C TYR A 42 -6.14 0.21 -5.88
N SER A 43 -5.72 1.11 -6.77
CA SER A 43 -4.30 1.35 -7.08
C SER A 43 -3.50 1.94 -5.91
N HIS A 44 -4.17 2.39 -4.85
CA HIS A 44 -3.52 2.88 -3.64
C HIS A 44 -2.95 1.75 -2.77
N TYR A 45 -3.38 0.50 -2.98
CA TYR A 45 -2.94 -0.64 -2.19
C TYR A 45 -1.41 -0.75 -2.18
N SER A 46 -0.82 -0.78 -0.99
CA SER A 46 0.63 -0.80 -0.74
C SER A 46 1.42 0.41 -1.27
N ARG A 47 0.76 1.43 -1.78
CA ARG A 47 1.38 2.65 -2.33
C ARG A 47 1.07 3.88 -1.54
N ILE A 48 -0.19 4.12 -1.26
CA ILE A 48 -0.65 5.28 -0.50
C ILE A 48 -1.45 4.77 0.71
N CYS A 49 -1.11 5.27 1.90
CA CYS A 49 -1.83 4.92 3.11
C CYS A 49 -3.30 5.36 3.01
N PRO A 50 -4.27 4.43 3.22
CA PRO A 50 -5.69 4.78 3.11
C PRO A 50 -6.21 5.57 4.33
N ILE A 51 -5.43 5.65 5.41
CA ILE A 51 -5.84 6.20 6.70
C ILE A 51 -5.22 7.58 6.93
N GLU A 52 -3.92 7.74 6.67
CA GLU A 52 -3.20 8.99 6.94
C GLU A 52 -3.55 10.08 5.94
N THR A 53 -4.54 10.88 6.29
CA THR A 53 -4.98 12.06 5.52
C THR A 53 -5.47 13.13 6.48
N PRO A 54 -5.36 14.43 6.14
CA PRO A 54 -5.92 15.48 6.98
C PRO A 54 -7.44 15.37 7.11
N GLU A 55 -7.96 15.87 8.23
CA GLU A 55 -9.37 16.15 8.38
C GLU A 55 -9.72 17.52 7.77
N GLY A 56 -10.96 17.67 7.32
CA GLY A 56 -11.44 18.96 6.78
C GLY A 56 -11.30 19.09 5.26
N PRO A 57 -11.06 20.30 4.75
CA PRO A 57 -11.14 20.58 3.31
C PRO A 57 -10.13 19.84 2.44
N ASN A 58 -9.02 19.41 3.01
CA ASN A 58 -7.95 18.68 2.32
C ASN A 58 -8.07 17.16 2.40
N ILE A 59 -9.14 16.64 2.96
CA ILE A 59 -9.33 15.18 3.10
C ILE A 59 -9.21 14.48 1.74
N GLY A 60 -8.42 13.43 1.68
CA GLY A 60 -8.17 12.65 0.47
C GLY A 60 -7.29 13.33 -0.58
N LEU A 61 -7.01 14.64 -0.47
CA LEU A 61 -6.14 15.37 -1.39
C LEU A 61 -4.68 15.38 -0.97
N ILE A 62 -4.44 15.17 0.31
CA ILE A 62 -3.10 15.03 0.87
C ILE A 62 -3.03 13.65 1.53
N GLY A 63 -2.02 12.89 1.18
CA GLY A 63 -1.79 11.55 1.70
C GLY A 63 -0.32 11.31 1.99
N SER A 64 0.00 10.10 2.39
CA SER A 64 1.37 9.67 2.67
C SER A 64 1.70 8.37 1.94
N LEU A 65 2.96 8.21 1.54
CA LEU A 65 3.46 6.96 1.00
C LEU A 65 3.31 5.83 2.02
N ALA A 66 2.90 4.66 1.56
CA ALA A 66 2.92 3.45 2.36
C ALA A 66 4.36 3.06 2.73
N THR A 67 4.51 2.23 3.76
CA THR A 67 5.80 1.96 4.41
C THR A 67 6.90 1.52 3.45
N TYR A 68 6.60 0.62 2.51
CA TYR A 68 7.58 0.08 1.56
C TYR A 68 7.48 0.66 0.16
N ALA A 69 6.55 1.58 -0.07
CA ALA A 69 6.37 2.22 -1.37
C ALA A 69 7.56 3.13 -1.70
N ARG A 70 7.89 3.19 -2.96
CA ARG A 70 8.89 4.13 -3.50
C ARG A 70 8.40 4.75 -4.80
N ILE A 71 9.03 5.84 -5.21
CA ILE A 71 8.77 6.50 -6.49
C ILE A 71 9.86 6.10 -7.47
N ASN A 72 9.47 5.62 -8.66
CA ASN A 72 10.42 5.24 -9.69
C ASN A 72 10.95 6.46 -10.47
N GLU A 73 11.84 6.21 -11.42
CA GLU A 73 12.45 7.25 -12.26
C GLU A 73 11.44 8.01 -13.15
N TYR A 74 10.27 7.43 -13.43
CA TYR A 74 9.20 8.03 -14.22
C TYR A 74 8.17 8.80 -13.36
N GLY A 75 8.32 8.77 -12.03
CA GLY A 75 7.40 9.43 -11.11
C GLY A 75 6.20 8.60 -10.66
N PHE A 76 6.13 7.31 -11.03
CA PHE A 76 5.09 6.39 -10.55
C PHE A 76 5.46 5.77 -9.22
N ILE A 77 4.45 5.48 -8.41
CA ILE A 77 4.64 4.82 -7.11
C ILE A 77 4.66 3.30 -7.33
N GLU A 78 5.71 2.66 -6.84
CA GLU A 78 5.90 1.21 -6.89
C GLU A 78 5.77 0.60 -5.49
N ALA A 79 5.28 -0.63 -5.45
CA ALA A 79 5.21 -1.43 -4.24
C ALA A 79 5.97 -2.76 -4.41
N PRO A 80 6.61 -3.29 -3.35
CA PRO A 80 7.33 -4.54 -3.42
C PRO A 80 6.41 -5.74 -3.18
N TYR A 81 6.71 -6.83 -3.88
CA TYR A 81 6.10 -8.14 -3.70
C TYR A 81 7.17 -9.22 -3.78
N ARG A 82 6.95 -10.34 -3.11
CA ARG A 82 7.84 -11.50 -3.19
C ARG A 82 7.34 -12.46 -4.26
N ARG A 83 8.27 -12.91 -5.11
CA ARG A 83 7.95 -13.88 -6.17
C ARG A 83 7.64 -15.26 -5.58
N VAL A 84 6.66 -15.93 -6.16
CA VAL A 84 6.30 -17.31 -5.83
C VAL A 84 6.84 -18.24 -6.91
N ASP A 85 7.56 -19.27 -6.50
CA ASP A 85 7.93 -20.40 -7.35
C ASP A 85 6.72 -21.34 -7.48
N LYS A 86 6.12 -21.35 -8.66
CA LYS A 86 4.88 -22.08 -8.94
C LYS A 86 5.08 -23.62 -8.93
N GLU A 87 6.25 -24.08 -9.35
CA GLU A 87 6.54 -25.51 -9.41
C GLU A 87 6.59 -26.16 -8.01
N HIS A 88 7.20 -25.43 -7.08
CA HIS A 88 7.36 -25.90 -5.71
C HIS A 88 6.35 -25.30 -4.73
N ARG A 89 5.45 -24.43 -5.20
CA ARG A 89 4.47 -23.68 -4.38
C ARG A 89 5.16 -22.93 -3.22
N ARG A 90 6.35 -22.38 -3.48
CA ARG A 90 7.24 -21.79 -2.48
C ARG A 90 7.42 -20.31 -2.70
N VAL A 91 7.38 -19.55 -1.61
CA VAL A 91 7.70 -18.12 -1.62
C VAL A 91 9.23 -17.95 -1.64
N THR A 92 9.72 -17.23 -2.62
CA THR A 92 11.15 -16.91 -2.75
C THR A 92 11.51 -15.64 -1.96
N ASN A 93 12.81 -15.37 -1.84
CA ASN A 93 13.30 -14.11 -1.27
C ASN A 93 13.51 -13.01 -2.31
N GLU A 94 13.13 -13.26 -3.55
CA GLU A 94 13.20 -12.26 -4.61
C GLU A 94 12.09 -11.23 -4.45
N HIS A 95 12.49 -9.97 -4.27
CA HIS A 95 11.57 -8.84 -4.18
C HIS A 95 11.48 -8.14 -5.54
N VAL A 96 10.27 -7.96 -6.02
CA VAL A 96 9.99 -7.27 -7.28
C VAL A 96 9.14 -6.06 -6.98
N TYR A 97 9.60 -4.88 -7.40
CA TYR A 97 8.82 -3.65 -7.34
C TYR A 97 8.01 -3.51 -8.61
N MET A 98 6.74 -3.20 -8.47
CA MET A 98 5.85 -3.02 -9.62
C MET A 98 4.87 -1.87 -9.39
N THR A 99 4.50 -1.23 -10.50
CA THR A 99 3.46 -0.20 -10.54
C THR A 99 2.08 -0.85 -10.49
N ALA A 100 1.02 -0.05 -10.32
CA ALA A 100 -0.34 -0.59 -10.18
C ALA A 100 -0.85 -1.30 -11.44
N ASP A 101 -0.48 -0.80 -12.62
CA ASP A 101 -0.84 -1.41 -13.91
C ASP A 101 -0.12 -2.75 -14.14
N GLU A 102 1.13 -2.86 -13.73
CA GLU A 102 1.87 -4.13 -13.76
C GLU A 102 1.26 -5.16 -12.79
N GLU A 103 0.88 -4.70 -11.59
CA GLU A 103 0.25 -5.52 -10.55
C GLU A 103 -1.06 -6.15 -11.02
N ASP A 104 -1.84 -5.45 -11.84
CA ASP A 104 -3.12 -5.93 -12.37
C ASP A 104 -2.99 -7.20 -13.25
N LEU A 105 -1.80 -7.50 -13.72
CA LEU A 105 -1.51 -8.68 -14.53
C LEU A 105 -1.31 -9.95 -13.70
N TYR A 106 -1.17 -9.84 -12.38
CA TYR A 106 -0.74 -10.92 -11.50
C TYR A 106 -1.75 -11.22 -10.40
N ARG A 107 -1.69 -12.46 -9.89
CA ARG A 107 -2.40 -12.93 -8.72
C ARG A 107 -1.50 -12.86 -7.50
N ILE A 108 -1.89 -12.05 -6.54
CA ILE A 108 -1.07 -11.72 -5.37
C ILE A 108 -1.75 -12.18 -4.10
N ALA A 109 -1.09 -13.11 -3.38
CA ALA A 109 -1.55 -13.57 -2.08
C ALA A 109 -1.28 -12.52 -0.99
N THR A 110 -2.07 -12.57 0.08
CA THR A 110 -1.86 -11.72 1.25
C THR A 110 -0.68 -12.22 2.10
N ALA A 111 -0.02 -11.32 2.81
CA ALA A 111 1.11 -11.69 3.68
C ALA A 111 0.73 -12.55 4.88
N THR A 112 -0.55 -12.63 5.20
CA THR A 112 -1.08 -13.45 6.30
C THR A 112 -1.30 -14.90 5.93
N GLU A 113 -1.12 -15.29 4.67
CA GLU A 113 -1.25 -16.68 4.24
C GLU A 113 -0.20 -17.56 4.95
N PRO A 114 -0.61 -18.66 5.61
CA PRO A 114 0.33 -19.48 6.36
C PRO A 114 1.32 -20.20 5.44
N LEU A 115 2.59 -20.16 5.84
CA LEU A 115 3.71 -20.83 5.18
C LEU A 115 4.35 -21.84 6.14
N ASP A 116 4.91 -22.91 5.59
CA ASP A 116 5.69 -23.88 6.35
C ASP A 116 7.16 -23.43 6.58
N GLU A 117 7.97 -24.27 7.21
CA GLU A 117 9.39 -24.01 7.47
C GLU A 117 10.21 -23.80 6.19
N ASN A 118 9.75 -24.32 5.07
CA ASN A 118 10.39 -24.19 3.75
C ASN A 118 9.82 -23.03 2.92
N ASN A 119 8.97 -22.18 3.50
CA ASN A 119 8.22 -21.13 2.82
C ASN A 119 7.25 -21.63 1.73
N CYS A 120 6.76 -22.85 1.84
CA CYS A 120 5.72 -23.38 0.98
C CYS A 120 4.33 -23.09 1.55
N PHE A 121 3.33 -22.95 0.68
CA PHE A 121 1.95 -22.77 1.14
C PHE A 121 1.44 -24.01 1.85
N VAL A 122 0.87 -23.82 3.03
CA VAL A 122 0.28 -24.90 3.84
C VAL A 122 -1.10 -25.28 3.30
N ASN A 123 -1.89 -24.31 2.86
CA ASN A 123 -3.23 -24.53 2.33
C ASN A 123 -3.20 -24.92 0.85
N ASP A 124 -4.12 -25.78 0.43
CA ASP A 124 -4.26 -26.18 -0.98
C ASP A 124 -4.82 -25.03 -1.83
N MET A 125 -5.77 -24.29 -1.26
CA MET A 125 -6.39 -23.14 -1.90
C MET A 125 -5.94 -21.85 -1.19
N ILE A 126 -5.47 -20.90 -1.97
CA ILE A 126 -4.90 -19.63 -1.50
C ILE A 126 -5.81 -18.48 -1.93
N THR A 127 -6.13 -17.61 -1.00
CA THR A 127 -6.86 -16.38 -1.32
C THR A 127 -5.90 -15.36 -1.92
N VAL A 128 -6.17 -14.97 -3.15
CA VAL A 128 -5.37 -13.99 -3.88
C VAL A 128 -6.23 -12.79 -4.27
N ARG A 129 -5.55 -11.66 -4.44
CA ARG A 129 -6.13 -10.46 -5.01
C ARG A 129 -5.90 -10.45 -6.52
N GLU A 130 -6.97 -10.38 -7.27
CA GLU A 130 -6.98 -10.25 -8.72
C GLU A 130 -7.68 -8.92 -9.08
N VAL A 131 -6.89 -7.89 -9.35
CA VAL A 131 -7.32 -6.49 -9.54
C VAL A 131 -8.10 -5.97 -8.31
N THR A 132 -9.42 -6.02 -8.33
CA THR A 132 -10.30 -5.53 -7.24
C THR A 132 -10.99 -6.66 -6.47
N GLU A 133 -10.86 -7.89 -6.92
CA GLU A 133 -11.56 -9.04 -6.36
C GLU A 133 -10.62 -9.97 -5.61
N TYR A 134 -11.16 -10.65 -4.60
CA TYR A 134 -10.49 -11.73 -3.92
C TYR A 134 -11.04 -13.06 -4.39
N VAL A 135 -10.17 -13.91 -4.92
CA VAL A 135 -10.52 -15.24 -5.42
C VAL A 135 -9.65 -16.29 -4.76
N GLN A 136 -10.13 -17.53 -4.70
CA GLN A 136 -9.35 -18.66 -4.23
C GLN A 136 -8.79 -19.44 -5.42
N VAL A 137 -7.48 -19.65 -5.42
CA VAL A 137 -6.77 -20.37 -6.48
C VAL A 137 -5.82 -21.40 -5.86
N PRO A 138 -5.48 -22.48 -6.60
CA PRO A 138 -4.40 -23.38 -6.18
C PRO A 138 -3.06 -22.66 -6.04
N GLY A 139 -2.19 -23.14 -5.16
CA GLY A 139 -0.90 -22.49 -4.88
C GLY A 139 0.05 -22.39 -6.08
N ASP A 140 -0.11 -23.21 -7.10
CA ASP A 140 0.63 -23.15 -8.38
C ASP A 140 0.18 -22.01 -9.31
N GLN A 141 -0.94 -21.38 -9.02
CA GLN A 141 -1.45 -20.23 -9.76
C GLN A 141 -1.16 -18.87 -9.10
N VAL A 142 -0.51 -18.87 -7.95
CA VAL A 142 -0.11 -17.64 -7.25
C VAL A 142 1.19 -17.11 -7.84
N ASP A 143 1.18 -15.85 -8.28
CA ASP A 143 2.36 -15.22 -8.89
C ASP A 143 3.27 -14.56 -7.87
N PHE A 144 2.69 -13.82 -6.93
CA PHE A 144 3.40 -13.07 -5.90
C PHE A 144 2.67 -13.16 -4.55
N ILE A 145 3.36 -12.75 -3.51
CA ILE A 145 2.81 -12.57 -2.16
C ILE A 145 3.24 -11.22 -1.60
N ASP A 146 2.39 -10.58 -0.82
CA ASP A 146 2.74 -9.38 -0.09
C ASP A 146 3.95 -9.60 0.81
N VAL A 147 4.80 -8.59 0.95
CA VAL A 147 6.02 -8.67 1.78
C VAL A 147 5.66 -8.68 3.26
N SER A 148 4.70 -7.85 3.68
CA SER A 148 4.28 -7.70 5.07
C SER A 148 2.86 -7.15 5.15
N PRO A 149 2.08 -7.50 6.19
CA PRO A 149 0.78 -6.87 6.43
C PRO A 149 0.85 -5.37 6.64
N ARG A 150 2.00 -4.85 7.08
CA ARG A 150 2.22 -3.42 7.33
C ARG A 150 2.48 -2.61 6.05
N GLN A 151 2.64 -3.26 4.93
CA GLN A 151 2.93 -2.55 3.68
C GLN A 151 1.78 -1.68 3.17
N VAL A 152 0.55 -1.91 3.62
CA VAL A 152 -0.64 -1.17 3.17
C VAL A 152 -0.79 0.19 3.83
N VAL A 153 -0.13 0.44 4.96
CA VAL A 153 -0.22 1.67 5.73
C VAL A 153 1.10 2.44 5.75
N SER A 154 1.05 3.72 6.10
CA SER A 154 2.24 4.56 6.27
C SER A 154 3.03 4.18 7.52
N ILE A 155 4.24 4.75 7.66
CA ILE A 155 5.12 4.52 8.81
C ILE A 155 4.43 4.96 10.12
N ALA A 156 3.83 6.15 10.14
CA ALA A 156 3.16 6.68 11.33
C ALA A 156 1.94 5.83 11.70
N THR A 157 1.12 5.47 10.73
CA THR A 157 -0.06 4.63 10.94
C THR A 157 0.33 3.22 11.42
N GLY A 158 1.41 2.67 10.90
CA GLY A 158 1.94 1.37 11.32
C GLY A 158 2.46 1.32 12.76
N MET A 159 2.67 2.47 13.40
CA MET A 159 3.06 2.58 14.81
C MET A 159 1.88 2.58 15.78
N ILE A 160 0.65 2.68 15.30
CA ILE A 160 -0.55 2.65 16.16
C ILE A 160 -0.74 1.22 16.68
N PRO A 161 -0.71 1.00 18.00
CA PRO A 161 -0.92 -0.33 18.55
C PRO A 161 -2.37 -0.79 18.37
N PHE A 162 -2.55 -2.06 18.06
CA PHE A 162 -3.87 -2.68 17.81
C PHE A 162 -4.70 -1.98 16.74
N LEU A 163 -4.06 -1.45 15.72
CA LEU A 163 -4.70 -0.76 14.61
C LEU A 163 -5.74 -1.63 13.89
N GLU A 164 -5.50 -2.92 13.79
CA GLU A 164 -6.38 -3.91 13.18
C GLU A 164 -7.74 -4.06 13.90
N ASN A 165 -7.83 -3.62 15.15
CA ASN A 165 -9.05 -3.63 15.95
C ASN A 165 -9.80 -2.29 15.91
N ASP A 166 -9.21 -1.26 15.30
CA ASP A 166 -9.79 0.08 15.18
C ASP A 166 -10.54 0.25 13.87
N ASP A 167 -11.62 1.02 13.93
CA ASP A 167 -12.26 1.54 12.73
C ASP A 167 -11.37 2.58 12.04
N ALA A 168 -11.34 2.57 10.71
CA ALA A 168 -10.51 3.47 9.91
C ALA A 168 -10.78 4.96 10.21
N THR A 169 -12.03 5.33 10.41
CA THR A 169 -12.43 6.69 10.77
C THR A 169 -11.80 7.13 12.09
N ARG A 170 -11.74 6.23 13.07
CA ARG A 170 -11.16 6.51 14.38
C ARG A 170 -9.64 6.58 14.32
N ALA A 171 -9.02 5.72 13.55
CA ALA A 171 -7.57 5.72 13.33
C ALA A 171 -7.08 7.00 12.62
N LEU A 172 -7.90 7.55 11.72
CA LEU A 172 -7.63 8.81 11.02
C LEU A 172 -7.60 9.99 11.98
N MET A 173 -8.50 10.02 12.97
CA MET A 173 -8.56 11.07 14.00
C MET A 173 -7.32 10.99 14.93
#